data_59ec49c0c3c892874ceac96dc2ecf6e9
#
_entry.id   59ec49c0c3c892874ceac96dc2ecf6e9
#
_cell.length_a   1.000
_cell.length_b   1.000
_cell.length_c   1.000
_cell.angle_alpha   90.00
_cell.angle_beta   90.00
_cell.angle_gamma   90.00
#
_symmetry.space_group_name_H-M   'P 1'
#
loop_
_entity.id
_entity.type
_entity.pdbx_description
1 polymer ?
#
loop_
_entity_poly.entity_id
_entity_poly.type
_entity_poly.pdbx_seq_one_letter_code
_entity_poly.pdbx_strand_id
1 'polypeptide(L)'
;MPADRKPRRRVPWRRRSRRPLSVRARILTAVLVTTALGMIGAGGASYLIARDQTLDSIRSSLLQENEEINTVAVLAGRGETGRTIKGPGDLLWAAIKSSVPDPNEAIFGLVNGQIEWVPSSDEPSQKSLEDDLELVAAAAAVKPDEPIRLQRISTAGHPDIAFISVPVQVKGSPDLGHYVAAVDVRLAFEPVVRTHLTYAAVCLVALLAIGIVGHQVAGRLLSPLRSLRQTAQRITETDLSDRIPEDQLASRDEVADLGRTMNAMLDRLSASFDNQRQMLDDAGHELKTPITIVRGHLELVDPTDPSDVVETRDLAIEELDRMQRLVDEILMLAKARRPDFVRPEPVVVADLLAGVVDKVATLGDRHWLVEASADEVVHLDPQRITQALIQLVANALRFTDTGAVIAVGGRVYGPEVRLWVRDEGVGIAPEDQRRIFERFGRGPNPSGTEPNRSDDGAGLGLAIVEAIAVAHHGRVTLASQVGAGSTFTLCLPTLGSATLGSPTPGSPTLGLPKETA
;
A
#
# COMPACT_ATOMS: atom_id res chain seq x y z
N MET A 1 -0.83 -55.37 -51.51
CA MET A 1 -0.62 -53.92 -51.27
C MET A 1 -1.53 -53.47 -50.20
N PRO A 2 -1.08 -53.16 -48.97
CA PRO A 2 -1.92 -52.63 -47.90
C PRO A 2 -1.92 -51.11 -47.92
N ALA A 3 -3.11 -50.54 -47.72
CA ALA A 3 -3.43 -49.12 -47.73
C ALA A 3 -2.84 -48.38 -46.51
N ASP A 4 -2.12 -47.30 -46.82
CA ASP A 4 -1.45 -46.37 -45.92
C ASP A 4 -2.48 -45.56 -45.12
N ARG A 5 -2.65 -45.84 -43.81
CA ARG A 5 -3.46 -45.05 -42.90
C ARG A 5 -2.62 -43.93 -42.26
N LYS A 6 -2.72 -42.71 -42.80
CA LYS A 6 -2.13 -41.48 -42.21
C LYS A 6 -2.69 -41.26 -40.76
N PRO A 7 -1.82 -40.99 -39.79
CA PRO A 7 -2.27 -40.72 -38.44
C PRO A 7 -2.96 -39.34 -38.34
N ARG A 8 -4.16 -39.30 -37.76
CA ARG A 8 -4.91 -38.08 -37.45
C ARG A 8 -4.14 -37.26 -36.43
N ARG A 9 -3.62 -36.09 -36.87
CA ARG A 9 -3.04 -35.05 -35.98
C ARG A 9 -4.09 -34.62 -34.96
N ARG A 10 -3.89 -34.97 -33.68
CA ARG A 10 -4.64 -34.43 -32.56
C ARG A 10 -4.24 -32.94 -32.43
N VAL A 11 -5.19 -32.03 -32.68
CA VAL A 11 -5.07 -30.61 -32.41
C VAL A 11 -5.02 -30.46 -30.89
N PRO A 12 -3.94 -29.88 -30.32
CA PRO A 12 -3.89 -29.65 -28.89
C PRO A 12 -4.93 -28.59 -28.53
N TRP A 13 -5.83 -28.94 -27.63
CA TRP A 13 -6.76 -28.01 -27.01
C TRP A 13 -5.92 -26.89 -26.34
N ARG A 14 -5.84 -25.71 -26.97
CA ARG A 14 -5.30 -24.50 -26.35
C ARG A 14 -6.14 -24.24 -25.09
N ARG A 15 -5.59 -24.59 -23.93
CA ARG A 15 -6.05 -24.06 -22.66
C ARG A 15 -6.05 -22.55 -22.79
N ARG A 16 -7.23 -21.93 -22.92
CA ARG A 16 -7.41 -20.50 -22.77
C ARG A 16 -6.84 -20.15 -21.40
N SER A 17 -5.65 -19.58 -21.36
CA SER A 17 -5.09 -18.98 -20.15
C SER A 17 -6.09 -17.93 -19.69
N ARG A 18 -6.80 -18.22 -18.61
CA ARG A 18 -7.69 -17.24 -17.97
C ARG A 18 -6.78 -16.09 -17.58
N ARG A 19 -6.90 -14.96 -18.26
CA ARG A 19 -6.22 -13.72 -17.85
C ARG A 19 -6.57 -13.50 -16.37
N PRO A 20 -5.59 -13.33 -15.48
CA PRO A 20 -5.88 -13.10 -14.08
C PRO A 20 -6.75 -11.86 -13.96
N LEU A 21 -7.85 -11.98 -13.21
CA LEU A 21 -8.74 -10.86 -12.92
C LEU A 21 -7.93 -9.73 -12.29
N SER A 22 -8.18 -8.50 -12.70
CA SER A 22 -7.55 -7.33 -12.08
C SER A 22 -7.85 -7.29 -10.58
N VAL A 23 -6.97 -6.69 -9.78
CA VAL A 23 -7.16 -6.53 -8.31
C VAL A 23 -8.52 -5.90 -8.01
N ARG A 24 -8.91 -4.88 -8.81
CA ARG A 24 -10.22 -4.24 -8.74
C ARG A 24 -11.37 -5.24 -8.90
N ALA A 25 -11.29 -6.10 -9.92
CA ALA A 25 -12.33 -7.11 -10.17
C ALA A 25 -12.40 -8.14 -9.05
N ARG A 26 -11.26 -8.55 -8.48
CA ARG A 26 -11.21 -9.51 -7.37
C ARG A 26 -11.86 -8.97 -6.10
N ILE A 27 -11.54 -7.74 -5.71
CA ILE A 27 -12.14 -7.09 -4.54
C ILE A 27 -13.66 -6.94 -4.73
N LEU A 28 -14.09 -6.42 -5.89
CA LEU A 28 -15.51 -6.22 -6.18
C LEU A 28 -16.28 -7.55 -6.18
N THR A 29 -15.73 -8.59 -6.81
CA THR A 29 -16.34 -9.93 -6.81
C THR A 29 -16.43 -10.49 -5.40
N ALA A 30 -15.39 -10.37 -4.58
CA ALA A 30 -15.42 -10.85 -3.20
C ALA A 30 -16.51 -10.15 -2.39
N VAL A 31 -16.61 -8.83 -2.46
CA VAL A 31 -17.66 -8.05 -1.76
C VAL A 31 -19.05 -8.45 -2.23
N LEU A 32 -19.29 -8.51 -3.55
CA LEU A 32 -20.60 -8.88 -4.10
C LEU A 32 -21.00 -10.31 -3.73
N VAL A 33 -20.08 -11.26 -3.78
CA VAL A 33 -20.37 -12.66 -3.43
C VAL A 33 -20.69 -12.79 -1.93
N THR A 34 -19.88 -12.16 -1.06
CA THR A 34 -20.12 -12.22 0.38
C THR A 34 -21.45 -11.57 0.77
N THR A 35 -21.76 -10.41 0.18
CA THR A 35 -23.04 -9.72 0.42
C THR A 35 -24.22 -10.55 -0.11
N ALA A 36 -24.10 -11.11 -1.32
CA ALA A 36 -25.16 -11.96 -1.91
C ALA A 36 -25.41 -13.21 -1.05
N LEU A 37 -24.37 -13.89 -0.57
CA LEU A 37 -24.51 -15.05 0.32
C LEU A 37 -25.19 -14.67 1.63
N GLY A 38 -24.83 -13.53 2.23
CA GLY A 38 -25.50 -13.03 3.44
C GLY A 38 -27.00 -12.75 3.22
N MET A 39 -27.34 -12.09 2.08
CA MET A 39 -28.73 -11.78 1.74
C MET A 39 -29.55 -13.06 1.43
N ILE A 40 -28.98 -14.01 0.71
CA ILE A 40 -29.63 -15.31 0.42
C ILE A 40 -29.84 -16.08 1.72
N GLY A 41 -28.85 -16.11 2.60
CA GLY A 41 -28.96 -16.77 3.91
C GLY A 41 -30.05 -16.16 4.79
N ALA A 42 -30.05 -14.83 4.91
CA ALA A 42 -31.06 -14.10 5.71
C ALA A 42 -32.48 -14.26 5.13
N GLY A 43 -32.62 -14.10 3.80
CA GLY A 43 -33.90 -14.27 3.13
C GLY A 43 -34.41 -15.70 3.20
N GLY A 44 -33.54 -16.68 3.04
CA GLY A 44 -33.89 -18.10 3.16
C GLY A 44 -34.34 -18.47 4.58
N ALA A 45 -33.61 -18.02 5.60
CA ALA A 45 -34.00 -18.21 7.01
C ALA A 45 -35.35 -17.55 7.31
N SER A 46 -35.54 -16.30 6.88
CA SER A 46 -36.81 -15.58 7.02
C SER A 46 -37.98 -16.32 6.36
N TYR A 47 -37.74 -16.83 5.14
CA TYR A 47 -38.77 -17.61 4.42
C TYR A 47 -39.14 -18.87 5.19
N LEU A 48 -38.18 -19.65 5.68
CA LEU A 48 -38.45 -20.87 6.45
C LEU A 48 -39.22 -20.56 7.73
N ILE A 49 -38.86 -19.53 8.45
CA ILE A 49 -39.57 -19.10 9.66
C ILE A 49 -41.01 -18.67 9.33
N ALA A 50 -41.19 -17.83 8.32
CA ALA A 50 -42.52 -17.38 7.90
C ALA A 50 -43.39 -18.55 7.42
N ARG A 51 -42.81 -19.50 6.70
CA ARG A 51 -43.49 -20.74 6.27
C ARG A 51 -43.98 -21.55 7.47
N ASP A 52 -43.11 -21.82 8.43
CA ASP A 52 -43.46 -22.60 9.60
C ASP A 52 -44.52 -21.90 10.44
N GLN A 53 -44.42 -20.59 10.64
CA GLN A 53 -45.44 -19.78 11.32
C GLN A 53 -46.79 -19.84 10.61
N THR A 54 -46.82 -19.77 9.27
CA THR A 54 -48.05 -19.86 8.50
C THR A 54 -48.69 -21.26 8.65
N LEU A 55 -47.91 -22.32 8.59
CA LEU A 55 -48.41 -23.68 8.80
C LEU A 55 -48.94 -23.90 10.22
N ASP A 56 -48.24 -23.38 11.24
CA ASP A 56 -48.67 -23.45 12.63
C ASP A 56 -49.93 -22.62 12.86
N SER A 57 -50.06 -21.45 12.21
CA SER A 57 -51.29 -20.65 12.25
C SER A 57 -52.47 -21.38 11.64
N ILE A 58 -52.34 -21.97 10.43
CA ILE A 58 -53.40 -22.76 9.82
C ILE A 58 -53.81 -23.91 10.73
N ARG A 59 -52.84 -24.61 11.33
CA ARG A 59 -53.13 -25.74 12.23
C ARG A 59 -53.86 -25.30 13.47
N SER A 60 -53.41 -24.20 14.10
CA SER A 60 -54.02 -23.70 15.33
C SER A 60 -55.42 -23.14 15.09
N SER A 61 -55.64 -22.41 13.98
CA SER A 61 -56.96 -21.91 13.58
C SER A 61 -57.96 -23.07 13.40
N LEU A 62 -57.62 -24.06 12.57
CA LEU A 62 -58.50 -25.21 12.33
C LEU A 62 -58.75 -26.04 13.59
N LEU A 63 -57.79 -26.19 14.50
CA LEU A 63 -58.01 -26.90 15.77
C LEU A 63 -58.88 -26.11 16.76
N GLN A 64 -58.77 -24.76 16.75
CA GLN A 64 -59.61 -23.91 17.54
C GLN A 64 -61.08 -24.02 17.16
N GLU A 65 -61.41 -24.13 15.85
CA GLU A 65 -62.77 -24.36 15.37
C GLU A 65 -63.39 -25.64 15.97
N ASN A 66 -62.55 -26.68 16.15
CA ASN A 66 -63.02 -27.90 16.83
C ASN A 66 -63.38 -27.66 18.32
N GLU A 67 -62.69 -26.81 19.03
CA GLU A 67 -63.04 -26.47 20.43
C GLU A 67 -64.29 -25.61 20.48
N GLU A 68 -64.50 -24.71 19.52
CA GLU A 68 -65.71 -23.87 19.45
C GLU A 68 -66.97 -24.71 19.24
N ILE A 69 -66.96 -25.66 18.28
CA ILE A 69 -68.13 -26.52 18.12
C ILE A 69 -68.40 -27.41 19.33
N ASN A 70 -67.36 -27.91 19.99
CA ASN A 70 -67.52 -28.64 21.24
C ASN A 70 -68.19 -27.78 22.34
N THR A 71 -67.79 -26.51 22.43
CA THR A 71 -68.39 -25.56 23.38
C THR A 71 -69.87 -25.35 23.05
N VAL A 72 -70.20 -25.11 21.80
CA VAL A 72 -71.58 -24.97 21.32
C VAL A 72 -72.41 -26.25 21.62
N ALA A 73 -71.83 -27.43 21.40
CA ALA A 73 -72.50 -28.72 21.70
C ALA A 73 -72.82 -28.87 23.20
N VAL A 74 -71.92 -28.46 24.09
CA VAL A 74 -72.15 -28.46 25.57
C VAL A 74 -73.22 -27.45 25.96
N LEU A 75 -73.23 -26.23 25.41
CA LEU A 75 -74.27 -25.22 25.66
C LEU A 75 -75.63 -25.67 25.14
N ALA A 76 -75.65 -26.34 23.98
CA ALA A 76 -76.83 -26.96 23.39
C ALA A 76 -77.42 -28.02 24.31
N GLY A 77 -76.58 -28.90 24.86
CA GLY A 77 -77.00 -29.92 25.84
C GLY A 77 -77.60 -29.33 27.14
N ARG A 78 -77.27 -28.07 27.47
CA ARG A 78 -77.84 -27.33 28.60
C ARG A 78 -79.10 -26.51 28.28
N GLY A 79 -79.50 -26.49 27.00
CA GLY A 79 -80.65 -25.70 26.54
C GLY A 79 -80.38 -24.20 26.44
N GLU A 80 -79.10 -23.78 26.47
CA GLU A 80 -78.65 -22.38 26.47
C GLU A 80 -78.47 -21.78 25.10
N THR A 81 -78.70 -22.53 24.01
CA THR A 81 -78.51 -22.10 22.61
C THR A 81 -79.68 -21.28 22.04
N GLY A 82 -80.68 -21.05 22.78
CA GLY A 82 -81.87 -20.29 22.38
C GLY A 82 -82.79 -20.97 21.36
N ARG A 83 -82.49 -22.24 20.99
CA ARG A 83 -83.30 -23.05 20.09
C ARG A 83 -83.32 -24.52 20.57
N THR A 84 -84.46 -25.19 20.36
CA THR A 84 -84.56 -26.61 20.68
C THR A 84 -83.83 -27.41 19.62
N ILE A 85 -82.76 -28.12 20.00
CA ILE A 85 -81.96 -28.99 19.09
C ILE A 85 -82.76 -30.26 18.87
N LYS A 86 -83.19 -30.48 17.64
CA LYS A 86 -83.90 -31.69 17.18
C LYS A 86 -83.05 -32.60 16.33
N GLY A 87 -82.02 -32.08 15.67
CA GLY A 87 -81.12 -32.78 14.82
C GLY A 87 -79.76 -32.11 14.68
N PRO A 88 -78.80 -32.75 13.95
CA PRO A 88 -77.47 -32.21 13.78
C PRO A 88 -77.45 -30.85 13.05
N GLY A 89 -78.41 -30.58 12.13
CA GLY A 89 -78.54 -29.30 11.46
C GLY A 89 -78.82 -28.11 12.40
N ASP A 90 -79.61 -28.31 13.49
CA ASP A 90 -79.85 -27.25 14.48
C ASP A 90 -78.57 -26.89 15.26
N LEU A 91 -77.74 -27.90 15.56
CA LEU A 91 -76.46 -27.65 16.27
C LEU A 91 -75.44 -27.01 15.34
N LEU A 92 -75.35 -27.45 14.10
CA LEU A 92 -74.48 -26.82 13.08
C LEU A 92 -74.87 -25.38 12.82
N TRP A 93 -76.18 -25.07 12.77
CA TRP A 93 -76.66 -23.71 12.65
C TRP A 93 -76.22 -22.83 13.81
N ALA A 94 -76.30 -23.34 15.04
CA ALA A 94 -75.90 -22.58 16.23
C ALA A 94 -74.39 -22.30 16.25
N ALA A 95 -73.58 -23.28 15.82
CA ALA A 95 -72.11 -23.10 15.69
C ALA A 95 -71.76 -22.12 14.58
N ILE A 96 -72.26 -22.31 13.38
CA ILE A 96 -71.89 -21.53 12.19
C ILE A 96 -72.39 -20.08 12.26
N LYS A 97 -73.55 -19.84 12.88
CA LYS A 97 -74.08 -18.50 13.02
C LYS A 97 -73.18 -17.56 13.82
N SER A 98 -72.43 -18.09 14.76
CA SER A 98 -71.51 -17.34 15.62
C SER A 98 -70.05 -17.37 15.10
N SER A 99 -69.72 -18.23 14.16
CA SER A 99 -68.38 -18.31 13.58
C SER A 99 -68.12 -17.18 12.56
N VAL A 100 -66.93 -16.60 12.62
CA VAL A 100 -66.44 -15.64 11.65
C VAL A 100 -65.19 -16.24 11.03
N PRO A 101 -65.27 -16.72 9.80
CA PRO A 101 -64.12 -17.36 9.14
C PRO A 101 -62.95 -16.39 9.05
N ASP A 102 -61.74 -16.90 9.27
CA ASP A 102 -60.51 -16.18 9.01
C ASP A 102 -60.32 -15.95 7.50
N PRO A 103 -59.50 -14.97 7.08
CA PRO A 103 -59.14 -14.82 5.66
C PRO A 103 -58.60 -16.12 5.10
N ASN A 104 -59.11 -16.55 3.93
CA ASN A 104 -58.80 -17.81 3.25
C ASN A 104 -59.33 -19.09 3.92
N GLU A 105 -60.18 -18.97 4.92
CA GLU A 105 -60.89 -20.05 5.56
C GLU A 105 -62.33 -20.14 5.03
N ALA A 106 -62.83 -21.36 4.96
CA ALA A 106 -64.23 -21.61 4.71
C ALA A 106 -64.78 -22.55 5.82
N ILE A 107 -65.95 -22.16 6.35
CA ILE A 107 -66.66 -22.96 7.34
C ILE A 107 -68.03 -23.31 6.78
N PHE A 108 -68.41 -24.61 6.84
CA PHE A 108 -69.75 -25.03 6.41
C PHE A 108 -70.23 -26.26 7.17
N GLY A 109 -71.52 -26.43 7.23
CA GLY A 109 -72.16 -27.57 7.87
C GLY A 109 -72.78 -28.49 6.85
N LEU A 110 -72.41 -29.78 6.94
CA LEU A 110 -73.03 -30.83 6.12
C LEU A 110 -74.03 -31.63 6.92
N VAL A 111 -75.17 -31.95 6.32
CA VAL A 111 -76.12 -32.92 6.86
C VAL A 111 -76.39 -33.97 5.81
N ASN A 112 -76.09 -35.20 6.16
CA ASN A 112 -76.19 -36.35 5.26
C ASN A 112 -75.42 -36.18 3.94
N GLY A 113 -74.24 -35.48 4.04
CA GLY A 113 -73.33 -35.24 2.92
C GLY A 113 -73.69 -34.07 2.00
N GLN A 114 -74.71 -33.28 2.35
CA GLN A 114 -75.09 -32.06 1.64
C GLN A 114 -74.86 -30.82 2.51
N ILE A 115 -74.43 -29.73 1.90
CA ILE A 115 -74.26 -28.46 2.59
C ILE A 115 -75.64 -27.92 2.97
N GLU A 116 -75.88 -27.73 4.27
CA GLU A 116 -77.10 -27.18 4.78
C GLU A 116 -76.88 -25.76 5.36
N TRP A 117 -75.72 -25.52 5.92
CA TRP A 117 -75.42 -24.24 6.59
C TRP A 117 -74.06 -23.70 6.18
N VAL A 118 -74.02 -22.40 5.87
CA VAL A 118 -72.81 -21.63 5.62
C VAL A 118 -72.89 -20.32 6.39
N PRO A 119 -71.78 -19.73 6.87
CA PRO A 119 -71.77 -18.42 7.50
C PRO A 119 -72.13 -17.33 6.49
N SER A 120 -72.73 -16.24 6.96
CA SER A 120 -72.96 -15.05 6.14
C SER A 120 -71.65 -14.30 5.94
N SER A 121 -70.81 -14.79 5.05
CA SER A 121 -69.52 -14.19 4.69
C SER A 121 -69.50 -13.89 3.19
N ASP A 122 -68.99 -12.71 2.80
CA ASP A 122 -68.73 -12.36 1.39
C ASP A 122 -67.29 -12.72 0.94
N GLU A 123 -66.56 -13.45 1.79
CA GLU A 123 -65.18 -13.84 1.47
C GLU A 123 -65.15 -14.75 0.24
N PRO A 124 -64.33 -14.45 -0.77
CA PRO A 124 -64.24 -15.24 -1.99
C PRO A 124 -63.78 -16.69 -1.76
N SER A 125 -62.93 -16.91 -0.76
CA SER A 125 -62.42 -18.23 -0.35
C SER A 125 -63.54 -19.13 0.20
N GLN A 126 -64.49 -18.58 0.95
CA GLN A 126 -65.66 -19.28 1.47
C GLN A 126 -66.48 -19.92 0.33
N LYS A 127 -66.84 -19.13 -0.68
CA LYS A 127 -67.62 -19.62 -1.85
C LYS A 127 -66.85 -20.61 -2.69
N SER A 128 -65.56 -20.38 -2.89
CA SER A 128 -64.73 -21.25 -3.73
C SER A 128 -64.51 -22.65 -3.10
N LEU A 129 -64.38 -22.71 -1.76
CA LEU A 129 -64.18 -23.98 -1.03
C LEU A 129 -65.51 -24.72 -0.77
N GLU A 130 -66.62 -24.01 -0.52
CA GLU A 130 -67.94 -24.65 -0.36
C GLU A 130 -68.47 -25.24 -1.68
N ASP A 131 -68.12 -24.66 -2.81
CA ASP A 131 -68.47 -25.17 -4.13
C ASP A 131 -67.57 -26.35 -4.60
N ASP A 132 -66.53 -26.69 -3.84
CA ASP A 132 -65.62 -27.80 -4.20
C ASP A 132 -66.17 -29.17 -3.78
N LEU A 133 -66.78 -29.85 -4.73
CA LEU A 133 -67.43 -31.15 -4.54
C LEU A 133 -66.50 -32.23 -4.00
N GLU A 134 -65.19 -32.18 -4.38
CA GLU A 134 -64.22 -33.18 -3.90
C GLU A 134 -63.90 -32.95 -2.41
N LEU A 135 -63.79 -31.70 -1.98
CA LEU A 135 -63.64 -31.34 -0.57
C LEU A 135 -64.87 -31.76 0.22
N VAL A 136 -66.07 -31.44 -0.25
CA VAL A 136 -67.33 -31.79 0.42
C VAL A 136 -67.46 -33.31 0.57
N ALA A 137 -67.17 -34.08 -0.47
CA ALA A 137 -67.17 -35.53 -0.43
C ALA A 137 -66.14 -36.12 0.56
N ALA A 138 -64.93 -35.53 0.61
CA ALA A 138 -63.89 -35.94 1.55
C ALA A 138 -64.27 -35.64 3.00
N ALA A 139 -64.86 -34.47 3.25
CA ALA A 139 -65.31 -34.08 4.58
C ALA A 139 -66.48 -34.93 5.10
N ALA A 140 -67.42 -35.31 4.21
CA ALA A 140 -68.54 -36.19 4.50
C ALA A 140 -68.12 -37.64 4.74
N ALA A 141 -66.97 -38.06 4.23
CA ALA A 141 -66.47 -39.43 4.40
C ALA A 141 -65.87 -39.70 5.81
N VAL A 142 -65.64 -38.67 6.62
CA VAL A 142 -65.08 -38.82 7.97
C VAL A 142 -66.10 -39.47 8.91
N LYS A 143 -65.71 -40.59 9.53
CA LYS A 143 -66.57 -41.35 10.41
C LYS A 143 -66.59 -40.81 11.84
N PRO A 144 -67.70 -40.96 12.58
CA PRO A 144 -67.84 -40.53 13.97
C PRO A 144 -66.81 -41.13 14.94
N ASP A 145 -66.31 -42.35 14.62
CA ASP A 145 -65.35 -43.09 15.45
C ASP A 145 -63.88 -42.70 15.16
N GLU A 146 -63.65 -41.87 14.15
CA GLU A 146 -62.30 -41.46 13.78
C GLU A 146 -61.86 -40.24 14.63
N PRO A 147 -60.59 -40.21 15.10
CA PRO A 147 -60.10 -39.05 15.80
C PRO A 147 -60.05 -37.85 14.84
N ILE A 148 -60.47 -36.67 15.33
CA ILE A 148 -60.42 -35.43 14.57
C ILE A 148 -58.95 -35.09 14.29
N ARG A 149 -58.62 -35.00 13.02
CA ARG A 149 -57.27 -34.73 12.52
C ARG A 149 -57.34 -33.71 11.40
N LEU A 150 -56.28 -32.89 11.36
CA LEU A 150 -56.03 -32.08 10.18
C LEU A 150 -55.76 -32.99 8.98
N GLN A 151 -56.57 -32.87 7.96
CA GLN A 151 -56.44 -33.58 6.69
C GLN A 151 -55.99 -32.61 5.58
N ARG A 152 -55.36 -33.14 4.58
CA ARG A 152 -54.99 -32.38 3.36
C ARG A 152 -55.52 -33.10 2.14
N ILE A 153 -56.07 -32.31 1.23
CA ILE A 153 -56.58 -32.81 -0.05
C ILE A 153 -56.14 -31.88 -1.17
N SER A 154 -55.94 -32.46 -2.32
CA SER A 154 -55.76 -31.74 -3.59
C SER A 154 -56.94 -32.00 -4.47
N THR A 155 -57.61 -30.97 -4.92
CA THR A 155 -58.77 -31.04 -5.80
C THR A 155 -58.47 -30.37 -7.14
N ALA A 156 -59.38 -30.55 -8.10
CA ALA A 156 -59.23 -29.90 -9.41
C ALA A 156 -59.24 -28.36 -9.32
N GLY A 157 -59.94 -27.78 -8.35
CA GLY A 157 -60.05 -26.33 -8.11
C GLY A 157 -58.94 -25.78 -7.22
N HIS A 158 -58.50 -26.56 -6.24
CA HIS A 158 -57.56 -26.15 -5.20
C HIS A 158 -56.48 -27.20 -4.99
N PRO A 159 -55.24 -26.92 -5.34
CA PRO A 159 -54.15 -27.91 -5.31
C PRO A 159 -53.73 -28.34 -3.90
N ASP A 160 -54.06 -27.56 -2.85
CA ASP A 160 -53.68 -27.87 -1.47
C ASP A 160 -54.66 -27.23 -0.49
N ILE A 161 -55.60 -28.03 -0.01
CA ILE A 161 -56.57 -27.62 1.04
C ILE A 161 -56.23 -28.39 2.31
N ALA A 162 -56.11 -27.64 3.41
CA ALA A 162 -56.09 -28.21 4.75
C ALA A 162 -57.47 -28.08 5.39
N PHE A 163 -58.04 -29.16 5.89
CA PHE A 163 -59.35 -29.13 6.48
C PHE A 163 -59.47 -30.05 7.71
N ILE A 164 -60.44 -29.73 8.57
CA ILE A 164 -60.94 -30.61 9.58
C ILE A 164 -62.45 -30.88 9.31
N SER A 165 -62.89 -32.07 9.62
CA SER A 165 -64.31 -32.42 9.62
C SER A 165 -64.65 -33.03 10.96
N VAL A 166 -65.60 -32.39 11.66
CA VAL A 166 -66.06 -32.81 13.00
C VAL A 166 -67.43 -33.43 12.83
N PRO A 167 -67.57 -34.76 12.98
CA PRO A 167 -68.86 -35.42 12.88
C PRO A 167 -69.74 -35.06 14.10
N VAL A 168 -71.01 -34.73 13.82
CA VAL A 168 -72.00 -34.28 14.80
C VAL A 168 -73.19 -35.22 14.76
N GLN A 169 -73.47 -35.85 15.92
CA GLN A 169 -74.64 -36.73 16.09
C GLN A 169 -75.50 -36.24 17.26
N VAL A 170 -76.79 -36.19 17.05
CA VAL A 170 -77.76 -35.82 18.10
C VAL A 170 -78.57 -37.03 18.52
N LYS A 171 -78.67 -37.31 19.82
CA LYS A 171 -79.45 -38.42 20.33
C LYS A 171 -80.89 -38.33 19.86
N GLY A 172 -81.36 -39.40 19.16
CA GLY A 172 -82.70 -39.44 18.67
C GLY A 172 -82.89 -38.99 17.21
N SER A 173 -81.88 -38.52 16.55
CA SER A 173 -81.89 -38.26 15.11
C SER A 173 -81.09 -39.33 14.36
N PRO A 174 -81.58 -39.83 13.23
CA PRO A 174 -80.84 -40.75 12.36
C PRO A 174 -79.82 -40.06 11.50
N ASP A 175 -79.82 -38.71 11.44
CA ASP A 175 -79.00 -37.93 10.55
C ASP A 175 -77.57 -37.75 11.11
N LEU A 176 -76.61 -37.70 10.23
CA LEU A 176 -75.22 -37.46 10.51
C LEU A 176 -74.86 -36.07 9.96
N GLY A 177 -74.39 -35.19 10.85
CA GLY A 177 -73.89 -33.89 10.49
C GLY A 177 -72.37 -33.86 10.52
N HIS A 178 -71.75 -32.95 9.77
CA HIS A 178 -70.34 -32.63 9.86
C HIS A 178 -70.15 -31.12 9.89
N TYR A 179 -69.35 -30.64 10.84
CA TYR A 179 -68.84 -29.29 10.82
C TYR A 179 -67.49 -29.32 10.11
N VAL A 180 -67.34 -28.54 9.07
CA VAL A 180 -66.14 -28.49 8.26
C VAL A 180 -65.53 -27.10 8.32
N ALA A 181 -64.27 -27.07 8.65
CA ALA A 181 -63.42 -25.86 8.48
C ALA A 181 -62.26 -26.20 7.54
N ALA A 182 -62.08 -25.42 6.53
CA ALA A 182 -61.10 -25.64 5.49
C ALA A 182 -60.38 -24.36 5.11
N VAL A 183 -59.08 -24.46 4.84
CA VAL A 183 -58.21 -23.37 4.42
C VAL A 183 -57.49 -23.71 3.13
N ASP A 184 -57.56 -22.82 2.14
CA ASP A 184 -56.67 -22.92 0.96
C ASP A 184 -55.26 -22.50 1.36
N VAL A 185 -54.39 -23.50 1.50
CA VAL A 185 -53.01 -23.34 1.93
C VAL A 185 -52.23 -22.44 0.94
N ARG A 186 -52.52 -22.52 -0.34
CA ARG A 186 -51.88 -21.72 -1.37
C ARG A 186 -52.17 -20.24 -1.20
N LEU A 187 -53.43 -19.88 -0.96
CA LEU A 187 -53.83 -18.47 -0.70
C LEU A 187 -53.24 -17.95 0.60
N ALA A 188 -53.17 -18.78 1.64
CA ALA A 188 -52.55 -18.42 2.91
C ALA A 188 -51.06 -18.13 2.78
N PHE A 189 -50.35 -18.74 1.81
CA PHE A 189 -48.95 -18.48 1.53
C PHE A 189 -48.71 -17.29 0.57
N GLU A 190 -49.72 -16.76 -0.10
CA GLU A 190 -49.56 -15.64 -1.05
C GLU A 190 -48.87 -14.41 -0.43
N PRO A 191 -49.22 -13.96 0.79
CA PRO A 191 -48.53 -12.82 1.46
C PRO A 191 -47.05 -13.13 1.72
N VAL A 192 -46.71 -14.35 2.09
CA VAL A 192 -45.32 -14.79 2.33
C VAL A 192 -44.52 -14.72 1.06
N VAL A 193 -45.04 -15.27 -0.03
CA VAL A 193 -44.38 -15.25 -1.35
C VAL A 193 -44.19 -13.80 -1.84
N ARG A 194 -45.22 -12.99 -1.75
CA ARG A 194 -45.18 -11.57 -2.16
C ARG A 194 -44.14 -10.78 -1.38
N THR A 195 -44.07 -10.96 -0.06
CA THR A 195 -43.06 -10.33 0.79
C THR A 195 -41.64 -10.73 0.40
N HIS A 196 -41.41 -12.04 0.15
CA HIS A 196 -40.08 -12.51 -0.22
C HIS A 196 -39.70 -12.15 -1.67
N LEU A 197 -40.65 -12.00 -2.57
CA LEU A 197 -40.40 -11.48 -3.93
C LEU A 197 -39.97 -9.99 -3.89
N THR A 198 -40.64 -9.18 -3.06
CA THR A 198 -40.25 -7.78 -2.85
C THR A 198 -38.87 -7.69 -2.18
N TYR A 199 -38.59 -8.53 -1.19
CA TYR A 199 -37.27 -8.65 -0.57
C TYR A 199 -36.19 -8.98 -1.62
N ALA A 200 -36.43 -9.98 -2.48
CA ALA A 200 -35.49 -10.36 -3.55
C ALA A 200 -35.23 -9.20 -4.54
N ALA A 201 -36.27 -8.45 -4.89
CA ALA A 201 -36.13 -7.29 -5.76
C ALA A 201 -35.29 -6.17 -5.11
N VAL A 202 -35.52 -5.87 -3.83
CA VAL A 202 -34.72 -4.88 -3.07
C VAL A 202 -33.25 -5.36 -2.97
N CYS A 203 -33.02 -6.64 -2.67
CA CYS A 203 -31.67 -7.21 -2.62
C CYS A 203 -30.93 -7.08 -3.97
N LEU A 204 -31.63 -7.31 -5.08
CA LEU A 204 -31.05 -7.16 -6.43
C LEU A 204 -30.64 -5.71 -6.70
N VAL A 205 -31.52 -4.75 -6.37
CA VAL A 205 -31.22 -3.33 -6.51
C VAL A 205 -30.03 -2.92 -5.64
N ALA A 206 -29.99 -3.40 -4.38
CA ALA A 206 -28.87 -3.14 -3.48
C ALA A 206 -27.54 -3.71 -4.02
N LEU A 207 -27.53 -4.93 -4.54
CA LEU A 207 -26.34 -5.54 -5.13
C LEU A 207 -25.86 -4.75 -6.37
N LEU A 208 -26.77 -4.28 -7.20
CA LEU A 208 -26.42 -3.43 -8.35
C LEU A 208 -25.80 -2.10 -7.89
N ALA A 209 -26.39 -1.46 -6.89
CA ALA A 209 -25.87 -0.22 -6.33
C ALA A 209 -24.46 -0.41 -5.74
N ILE A 210 -24.26 -1.48 -4.93
CA ILE A 210 -22.94 -1.86 -4.39
C ILE A 210 -21.94 -2.11 -5.52
N GLY A 211 -22.36 -2.77 -6.59
CA GLY A 211 -21.54 -3.03 -7.77
C GLY A 211 -21.07 -1.74 -8.47
N ILE A 212 -21.98 -0.80 -8.67
CA ILE A 212 -21.68 0.49 -9.31
C ILE A 212 -20.77 1.35 -8.43
N VAL A 213 -21.14 1.55 -7.17
CA VAL A 213 -20.35 2.36 -6.22
C VAL A 213 -18.98 1.72 -6.01
N GLY A 214 -18.93 0.43 -5.75
CA GLY A 214 -17.67 -0.30 -5.56
C GLY A 214 -16.76 -0.25 -6.78
N HIS A 215 -17.33 -0.27 -7.99
CA HIS A 215 -16.57 -0.10 -9.23
C HIS A 215 -15.94 1.30 -9.33
N GLN A 216 -16.65 2.35 -8.97
CA GLN A 216 -16.14 3.72 -8.99
C GLN A 216 -15.08 3.95 -7.92
N VAL A 217 -15.36 3.53 -6.67
CA VAL A 217 -14.45 3.68 -5.53
C VAL A 217 -13.14 2.92 -5.77
N ALA A 218 -13.21 1.64 -6.13
CA ALA A 218 -12.02 0.85 -6.45
C ALA A 218 -11.22 1.44 -7.63
N GLY A 219 -11.91 2.10 -8.59
CA GLY A 219 -11.26 2.81 -9.68
C GLY A 219 -10.43 3.99 -9.23
N ARG A 220 -10.99 4.82 -8.36
CA ARG A 220 -10.32 6.02 -7.82
C ARG A 220 -9.15 5.64 -6.91
N LEU A 221 -9.36 4.69 -5.99
CA LEU A 221 -8.32 4.26 -5.04
C LEU A 221 -7.12 3.56 -5.72
N LEU A 222 -7.34 2.87 -6.84
CA LEU A 222 -6.26 2.16 -7.54
C LEU A 222 -5.67 2.96 -8.73
N SER A 223 -6.17 4.17 -9.01
CA SER A 223 -5.66 5.04 -10.08
C SER A 223 -4.20 5.44 -9.85
N PRO A 224 -3.78 5.89 -8.64
CA PRO A 224 -2.40 6.28 -8.40
C PRO A 224 -1.38 5.15 -8.59
N LEU A 225 -1.75 3.90 -8.27
CA LEU A 225 -0.88 2.73 -8.51
C LEU A 225 -0.62 2.47 -10.00
N ARG A 226 -1.54 2.86 -10.87
CA ARG A 226 -1.32 2.75 -12.33
C ARG A 226 -0.35 3.81 -12.82
N SER A 227 -0.47 5.05 -12.34
CA SER A 227 0.46 6.12 -12.69
C SER A 227 1.87 5.83 -12.16
N LEU A 228 2.00 5.35 -10.90
CA LEU A 228 3.27 4.84 -10.35
C LEU A 228 3.93 3.82 -11.29
N ARG A 229 3.17 2.81 -11.72
CA ARG A 229 3.66 1.82 -12.66
C ARG A 229 4.06 2.41 -14.01
N GLN A 230 3.27 3.34 -14.54
CA GLN A 230 3.55 3.98 -15.84
C GLN A 230 4.79 4.87 -15.77
N THR A 231 4.94 5.66 -14.71
CA THR A 231 6.14 6.47 -14.46
C THR A 231 7.36 5.54 -14.32
N ALA A 232 7.30 4.50 -13.48
CA ALA A 232 8.39 3.54 -13.36
C ALA A 232 8.74 2.79 -14.66
N GLN A 233 7.81 2.62 -15.59
CA GLN A 233 8.07 1.99 -16.89
C GLN A 233 8.65 2.97 -17.93
N ARG A 234 8.43 4.28 -17.77
CA ARG A 234 8.99 5.32 -18.66
C ARG A 234 10.37 5.76 -18.25
N ILE A 235 10.71 5.62 -16.97
CA ILE A 235 12.04 5.89 -16.47
C ILE A 235 13.04 4.96 -17.15
N THR A 236 14.02 5.55 -17.79
CA THR A 236 15.17 4.88 -18.41
C THR A 236 16.45 5.44 -17.80
N GLU A 237 17.59 4.82 -18.09
CA GLU A 237 18.90 5.33 -17.65
C GLU A 237 19.23 6.72 -18.23
N THR A 238 18.56 7.12 -19.32
CA THR A 238 18.79 8.40 -20.03
C THR A 238 17.77 9.48 -19.68
N ASP A 239 16.63 9.13 -19.08
CA ASP A 239 15.58 10.08 -18.73
C ASP A 239 14.95 9.73 -17.37
N LEU A 240 15.34 10.51 -16.38
CA LEU A 240 14.88 10.45 -14.99
C LEU A 240 13.98 11.64 -14.61
N SER A 241 13.53 12.43 -15.60
CA SER A 241 12.79 13.67 -15.36
C SER A 241 11.34 13.46 -14.95
N ASP A 242 10.74 12.31 -15.35
CA ASP A 242 9.35 12.00 -15.04
C ASP A 242 9.11 11.93 -13.52
N ARG A 243 8.04 12.59 -13.07
CA ARG A 243 7.61 12.59 -11.67
C ARG A 243 6.14 12.19 -11.57
N ILE A 244 5.76 11.67 -10.42
CA ILE A 244 4.35 11.46 -10.07
C ILE A 244 3.74 12.84 -9.84
N PRO A 245 2.63 13.17 -10.53
CA PRO A 245 1.99 14.47 -10.42
C PRO A 245 1.53 14.79 -8.99
N GLU A 246 1.67 16.06 -8.57
CA GLU A 246 1.33 16.50 -7.21
C GLU A 246 -0.15 16.36 -6.86
N ASP A 247 -1.05 16.48 -7.84
CA ASP A 247 -2.48 16.26 -7.67
C ASP A 247 -2.81 14.85 -7.15
N GLN A 248 -1.99 13.86 -7.52
CA GLN A 248 -2.10 12.48 -7.05
C GLN A 248 -1.45 12.25 -5.68
N LEU A 249 -0.62 13.18 -5.22
CA LEU A 249 0.07 13.17 -3.93
C LEU A 249 -0.64 14.02 -2.86
N ALA A 250 -1.72 14.71 -3.23
CA ALA A 250 -2.46 15.62 -2.36
C ALA A 250 -3.19 14.89 -1.19
N SER A 251 -3.47 13.59 -1.36
CA SER A 251 -4.06 12.78 -0.27
C SER A 251 -3.03 12.48 0.83
N ARG A 252 -3.54 12.16 2.03
CA ARG A 252 -2.71 11.75 3.18
C ARG A 252 -2.76 10.24 3.40
N ASP A 253 -2.99 9.48 2.34
CA ASP A 253 -3.05 8.02 2.40
C ASP A 253 -1.66 7.39 2.12
N GLU A 254 -1.55 6.09 2.34
CA GLU A 254 -0.33 5.31 2.17
C GLU A 254 0.15 5.31 0.71
N VAL A 255 -0.76 5.51 -0.24
CA VAL A 255 -0.44 5.51 -1.67
C VAL A 255 0.23 6.84 -2.06
N ALA A 256 -0.25 7.95 -1.52
CA ALA A 256 0.38 9.25 -1.69
C ALA A 256 1.77 9.30 -1.02
N ASP A 257 1.92 8.66 0.15
CA ASP A 257 3.21 8.55 0.84
C ASP A 257 4.23 7.75 0.03
N LEU A 258 3.80 6.63 -0.54
CA LEU A 258 4.61 5.85 -1.48
C LEU A 258 5.04 6.69 -2.70
N GLY A 259 4.12 7.50 -3.23
CA GLY A 259 4.41 8.40 -4.35
C GLY A 259 5.46 9.45 -4.00
N ARG A 260 5.36 10.08 -2.82
CA ARG A 260 6.38 11.03 -2.31
C ARG A 260 7.74 10.37 -2.13
N THR A 261 7.77 9.18 -1.55
CA THR A 261 9.00 8.40 -1.37
C THR A 261 9.64 8.05 -2.72
N MET A 262 8.84 7.69 -3.71
CA MET A 262 9.31 7.42 -5.07
C MET A 262 9.89 8.66 -5.73
N ASN A 263 9.23 9.83 -5.66
CA ASN A 263 9.76 11.09 -6.18
C ASN A 263 11.08 11.46 -5.50
N ALA A 264 11.16 11.35 -4.16
CA ALA A 264 12.41 11.61 -3.42
C ALA A 264 13.55 10.67 -3.84
N MET A 265 13.25 9.41 -4.13
CA MET A 265 14.24 8.45 -4.66
C MET A 265 14.71 8.86 -6.06
N LEU A 266 13.79 9.27 -6.93
CA LEU A 266 14.10 9.74 -8.29
C LEU A 266 14.95 11.01 -8.27
N ASP A 267 14.69 11.94 -7.35
CA ASP A 267 15.51 13.16 -7.17
C ASP A 267 16.94 12.81 -6.78
N ARG A 268 17.13 11.88 -5.85
CA ARG A 268 18.46 11.40 -5.45
C ARG A 268 19.19 10.70 -6.61
N LEU A 269 18.45 9.92 -7.39
CA LEU A 269 19.02 9.19 -8.52
C LEU A 269 19.43 10.15 -9.64
N SER A 270 18.56 11.11 -10.00
CA SER A 270 18.87 12.16 -10.98
C SER A 270 20.11 12.95 -10.59
N ALA A 271 20.14 13.46 -9.35
CA ALA A 271 21.30 14.20 -8.84
C ALA A 271 22.61 13.36 -8.88
N SER A 272 22.50 12.05 -8.64
CA SER A 272 23.66 11.14 -8.73
C SER A 272 24.18 11.00 -10.16
N PHE A 273 23.28 10.85 -11.15
CA PHE A 273 23.65 10.76 -12.56
C PHE A 273 24.22 12.09 -13.11
N ASP A 274 23.60 13.22 -12.75
CA ASP A 274 24.08 14.53 -13.16
C ASP A 274 25.50 14.79 -12.63
N ASN A 275 25.74 14.47 -11.36
CA ASN A 275 27.09 14.53 -10.77
C ASN A 275 28.11 13.60 -11.48
N GLN A 276 27.66 12.40 -11.89
CA GLN A 276 28.54 11.46 -12.60
C GLN A 276 28.86 11.96 -14.00
N ARG A 277 27.87 12.51 -14.71
CA ARG A 277 28.05 13.08 -16.06
C ARG A 277 29.01 14.27 -16.01
N GLN A 278 28.80 15.19 -15.08
CA GLN A 278 29.68 16.33 -14.88
C GLN A 278 31.11 15.89 -14.59
N MET A 279 31.32 14.87 -13.73
CA MET A 279 32.65 14.33 -13.44
C MET A 279 33.35 13.77 -14.70
N LEU A 280 32.60 13.11 -15.58
CA LEU A 280 33.16 12.57 -16.82
C LEU A 280 33.51 13.68 -17.83
N ASP A 281 32.65 14.69 -17.92
CA ASP A 281 32.88 15.85 -18.80
C ASP A 281 34.12 16.65 -18.34
N ASP A 282 34.19 16.95 -17.03
CA ASP A 282 35.32 17.67 -16.42
C ASP A 282 36.64 16.89 -16.60
N ALA A 283 36.64 15.57 -16.34
CA ALA A 283 37.77 14.68 -16.54
C ALA A 283 38.23 14.66 -18.02
N GLY A 284 37.29 14.63 -18.96
CA GLY A 284 37.58 14.68 -20.39
C GLY A 284 38.28 15.98 -20.80
N HIS A 285 37.84 17.10 -20.27
CA HIS A 285 38.44 18.41 -20.52
C HIS A 285 39.86 18.50 -19.96
N GLU A 286 40.08 18.09 -18.70
CA GLU A 286 41.40 18.16 -18.05
C GLU A 286 42.43 17.14 -18.62
N LEU A 287 41.98 16.04 -19.20
CA LEU A 287 42.86 15.09 -19.89
C LEU A 287 43.22 15.53 -21.33
N LYS A 288 42.32 16.26 -22.00
CA LYS A 288 42.54 16.69 -23.38
C LYS A 288 43.70 17.70 -23.50
N THR A 289 43.84 18.58 -22.53
CA THR A 289 44.87 19.63 -22.52
C THR A 289 46.28 19.04 -22.52
N PRO A 290 46.69 18.18 -21.56
CA PRO A 290 48.01 17.59 -21.51
C PRO A 290 48.32 16.72 -22.77
N ILE A 291 47.32 15.97 -23.26
CA ILE A 291 47.48 15.22 -24.50
C ILE A 291 47.84 16.14 -25.68
N THR A 292 47.18 17.31 -25.75
CA THR A 292 47.43 18.28 -26.82
C THR A 292 48.86 18.90 -26.68
N ILE A 293 49.31 19.14 -25.46
CA ILE A 293 50.65 19.66 -25.17
C ILE A 293 51.73 18.67 -25.60
N VAL A 294 51.63 17.41 -25.10
CA VAL A 294 52.59 16.35 -25.47
C VAL A 294 52.64 16.16 -26.97
N ARG A 295 51.49 16.10 -27.63
CA ARG A 295 51.44 15.96 -29.09
C ARG A 295 52.09 17.14 -29.79
N GLY A 296 51.80 18.37 -29.38
CA GLY A 296 52.38 19.57 -30.00
C GLY A 296 53.92 19.61 -29.91
N HIS A 297 54.47 19.27 -28.75
CA HIS A 297 55.93 19.21 -28.59
C HIS A 297 56.55 18.09 -29.41
N LEU A 298 55.92 16.91 -29.46
CA LEU A 298 56.39 15.79 -30.28
C LEU A 298 56.30 16.09 -31.79
N GLU A 299 55.33 16.88 -32.24
CA GLU A 299 55.18 17.29 -33.65
C GLU A 299 56.22 18.35 -34.06
N LEU A 300 56.74 19.13 -33.11
CA LEU A 300 57.65 20.27 -33.33
C LEU A 300 59.11 19.93 -33.05
N VAL A 301 59.42 18.78 -32.41
CA VAL A 301 60.82 18.41 -32.05
C VAL A 301 61.72 18.34 -33.26
N ASP A 302 62.91 18.99 -33.17
CA ASP A 302 63.96 18.85 -34.15
C ASP A 302 64.82 17.61 -33.85
N PRO A 303 64.68 16.52 -34.64
CA PRO A 303 65.38 15.27 -34.38
C PRO A 303 66.89 15.40 -34.60
N THR A 304 67.38 16.53 -35.20
CA THR A 304 68.80 16.80 -35.42
C THR A 304 69.46 17.53 -34.30
N ASP A 305 68.65 18.13 -33.36
CA ASP A 305 69.13 18.78 -32.12
C ASP A 305 68.97 17.84 -30.94
N PRO A 306 70.07 17.27 -30.38
CA PRO A 306 69.98 16.40 -29.22
C PRO A 306 69.41 17.06 -27.96
N SER A 307 69.55 18.39 -27.81
CA SER A 307 69.04 19.13 -26.67
C SER A 307 67.52 19.26 -26.72
N ASP A 308 66.99 19.57 -27.91
CA ASP A 308 65.51 19.66 -28.12
C ASP A 308 64.83 18.30 -27.95
N VAL A 309 65.46 17.22 -28.37
CA VAL A 309 64.96 15.84 -28.16
C VAL A 309 64.90 15.49 -26.65
N VAL A 310 65.95 15.88 -25.88
CA VAL A 310 65.97 15.61 -24.44
C VAL A 310 64.91 16.46 -23.72
N GLU A 311 64.79 17.74 -24.04
CA GLU A 311 63.81 18.66 -23.46
C GLU A 311 62.38 18.20 -23.75
N THR A 312 62.06 17.84 -25.00
CA THR A 312 60.77 17.30 -25.41
C THR A 312 60.43 15.99 -24.70
N ARG A 313 61.42 15.07 -24.56
CA ARG A 313 61.26 13.83 -23.82
C ARG A 313 60.88 14.09 -22.35
N ASP A 314 61.66 14.97 -21.70
CA ASP A 314 61.52 15.25 -20.28
C ASP A 314 60.14 15.91 -20.00
N LEU A 315 59.75 16.87 -20.84
CA LEU A 315 58.42 17.47 -20.80
C LEU A 315 57.31 16.44 -21.02
N ALA A 316 57.50 15.53 -22.00
CA ALA A 316 56.47 14.48 -22.25
C ALA A 316 56.32 13.53 -21.06
N ILE A 317 57.44 13.18 -20.39
CA ILE A 317 57.41 12.33 -19.18
C ILE A 317 56.71 13.08 -18.04
N GLU A 318 57.03 14.35 -17.81
CA GLU A 318 56.41 15.16 -16.77
C GLU A 318 54.89 15.27 -16.96
N GLU A 319 54.43 15.49 -18.18
CA GLU A 319 53.01 15.60 -18.52
C GLU A 319 52.28 14.26 -18.39
N LEU A 320 52.94 13.12 -18.75
CA LEU A 320 52.40 11.78 -18.54
C LEU A 320 52.25 11.47 -17.02
N ASP A 321 53.24 11.82 -16.22
CA ASP A 321 53.17 11.68 -14.74
C ASP A 321 52.06 12.51 -14.14
N ARG A 322 51.84 13.72 -14.67
CA ARG A 322 50.69 14.57 -14.30
C ARG A 322 49.36 13.93 -14.65
N MET A 323 49.25 13.38 -15.87
CA MET A 323 48.02 12.67 -16.27
C MET A 323 47.76 11.45 -15.38
N GLN A 324 48.81 10.68 -15.03
CA GLN A 324 48.68 9.54 -14.13
C GLN A 324 48.11 9.97 -12.77
N ARG A 325 48.66 11.04 -12.18
CA ARG A 325 48.15 11.58 -10.92
C ARG A 325 46.68 12.03 -11.02
N LEU A 326 46.31 12.72 -12.09
CA LEU A 326 44.93 13.13 -12.36
C LEU A 326 43.96 11.93 -12.42
N VAL A 327 44.35 10.86 -13.15
CA VAL A 327 43.54 9.64 -13.24
C VAL A 327 43.38 8.98 -11.89
N ASP A 328 44.44 8.91 -11.07
CA ASP A 328 44.41 8.31 -9.74
C ASP A 328 43.50 9.13 -8.79
N GLU A 329 43.51 10.46 -8.88
CA GLU A 329 42.64 11.37 -8.12
C GLU A 329 41.17 11.22 -8.52
N ILE A 330 40.86 11.12 -9.80
CA ILE A 330 39.50 10.85 -10.32
C ILE A 330 38.99 9.50 -9.84
N LEU A 331 39.80 8.46 -9.95
CA LEU A 331 39.45 7.11 -9.48
C LEU A 331 39.22 7.08 -7.98
N MET A 332 39.99 7.86 -7.23
CA MET A 332 39.80 7.98 -5.79
C MET A 332 38.48 8.66 -5.44
N LEU A 333 38.14 9.78 -6.08
CA LEU A 333 36.85 10.46 -5.90
C LEU A 333 35.66 9.55 -6.25
N ALA A 334 35.80 8.73 -7.29
CA ALA A 334 34.80 7.74 -7.66
C ALA A 334 34.64 6.64 -6.59
N LYS A 335 35.76 6.17 -5.98
CA LYS A 335 35.75 5.18 -4.91
C LYS A 335 35.25 5.73 -3.58
N ALA A 336 35.46 7.03 -3.28
CA ALA A 336 35.08 7.67 -2.04
C ALA A 336 33.57 7.60 -1.71
N ARG A 337 32.72 7.34 -2.74
CA ARG A 337 31.28 7.13 -2.59
C ARG A 337 30.87 5.71 -2.18
N ARG A 338 31.82 4.77 -2.16
CA ARG A 338 31.54 3.38 -1.79
C ARG A 338 31.51 3.22 -0.28
N PRO A 339 30.61 2.37 0.27
CA PRO A 339 30.54 2.13 1.71
C PRO A 339 31.82 1.51 2.30
N ASP A 340 32.61 0.81 1.47
CA ASP A 340 33.84 0.12 1.83
C ASP A 340 35.11 0.96 1.61
N PHE A 341 34.97 2.26 1.32
CA PHE A 341 36.09 3.16 1.03
C PHE A 341 36.94 3.45 2.28
N VAL A 342 36.31 3.57 3.44
CA VAL A 342 36.98 3.86 4.71
C VAL A 342 37.00 2.60 5.57
N ARG A 343 38.18 2.27 6.13
CA ARG A 343 38.39 1.15 7.05
C ARG A 343 38.95 1.69 8.37
N PRO A 344 38.09 2.08 9.31
CA PRO A 344 38.55 2.65 10.58
C PRO A 344 39.28 1.58 11.40
N GLU A 345 40.44 1.96 11.91
CA GLU A 345 41.21 1.18 12.86
C GLU A 345 41.69 2.09 14.02
N PRO A 346 42.05 1.52 15.18
CA PRO A 346 42.55 2.31 16.29
C PRO A 346 43.91 2.93 15.93
N VAL A 347 44.02 4.24 16.03
CA VAL A 347 45.19 5.02 15.66
C VAL A 347 45.51 6.03 16.77
N VAL A 348 46.76 6.12 17.16
CA VAL A 348 47.26 7.22 18.04
C VAL A 348 47.46 8.45 17.16
N VAL A 349 46.84 9.57 17.52
CA VAL A 349 46.87 10.80 16.72
C VAL A 349 48.31 11.31 16.56
N ALA A 350 49.10 11.24 17.63
CA ALA A 350 50.53 11.61 17.62
C ALA A 350 51.33 10.85 16.57
N ASP A 351 51.17 9.53 16.52
CA ASP A 351 51.92 8.67 15.59
C ASP A 351 51.51 8.96 14.14
N LEU A 352 50.23 9.19 13.92
CA LEU A 352 49.72 9.57 12.59
C LEU A 352 50.34 10.85 12.09
N LEU A 353 50.37 11.90 12.95
CA LEU A 353 50.94 13.20 12.58
C LEU A 353 52.44 13.10 12.36
N ALA A 354 53.19 12.41 13.21
CA ALA A 354 54.61 12.16 13.03
C ALA A 354 54.88 11.46 11.68
N GLY A 355 54.10 10.41 11.34
CA GLY A 355 54.23 9.73 10.06
C GLY A 355 53.87 10.60 8.85
N VAL A 356 53.02 11.60 8.99
CA VAL A 356 52.75 12.60 7.95
C VAL A 356 53.95 13.53 7.79
N VAL A 357 54.46 14.11 8.90
CA VAL A 357 55.60 15.04 8.85
C VAL A 357 56.83 14.35 8.27
N ASP A 358 57.13 13.12 8.65
CA ASP A 358 58.26 12.35 8.08
C ASP A 358 58.17 12.21 6.56
N LYS A 359 56.96 11.98 6.02
CA LYS A 359 56.74 11.86 4.60
C LYS A 359 56.87 13.17 3.83
N VAL A 360 56.47 14.28 4.44
CA VAL A 360 56.42 15.59 3.77
C VAL A 360 57.66 16.42 3.98
N ALA A 361 58.50 16.09 4.98
CA ALA A 361 59.72 16.82 5.29
C ALA A 361 60.74 16.90 4.12
N THR A 362 60.68 15.94 3.18
CA THR A 362 61.52 15.90 2.00
C THR A 362 60.95 16.62 0.79
N LEU A 363 59.68 17.10 0.85
CA LEU A 363 58.99 17.68 -0.31
C LEU A 363 59.32 19.16 -0.55
N GLY A 364 60.00 19.85 0.38
CA GLY A 364 60.36 21.25 0.20
C GLY A 364 61.10 21.84 1.38
N ASP A 365 61.88 22.89 1.13
CA ASP A 365 62.60 23.65 2.17
C ASP A 365 61.62 24.58 2.91
N ARG A 366 61.02 24.05 3.98
CA ARG A 366 60.03 24.73 4.85
C ARG A 366 60.35 24.47 6.32
N HIS A 367 59.87 25.32 7.19
CA HIS A 367 59.95 25.10 8.64
C HIS A 367 58.72 24.26 9.10
N TRP A 368 58.94 22.98 9.25
CA TRP A 368 57.90 22.03 9.67
C TRP A 368 57.69 22.12 11.19
N LEU A 369 56.43 22.29 11.61
CA LEU A 369 56.03 22.39 13.00
C LEU A 369 54.89 21.40 13.31
N VAL A 370 55.06 20.61 14.36
CA VAL A 370 53.95 19.91 14.99
C VAL A 370 53.38 20.79 16.08
N GLU A 371 52.26 21.45 15.81
CA GLU A 371 51.69 22.49 16.65
C GLU A 371 50.96 21.95 17.87
N ALA A 372 50.26 20.81 17.70
CA ALA A 372 49.63 20.06 18.77
C ALA A 372 49.58 18.60 18.41
N SER A 373 49.75 17.75 19.40
CA SER A 373 49.72 16.30 19.26
C SER A 373 48.90 15.72 20.39
N ALA A 374 48.06 14.77 20.09
CA ALA A 374 47.21 14.09 21.04
C ALA A 374 47.62 12.62 21.12
N ASP A 375 47.87 12.13 22.36
CA ASP A 375 48.21 10.73 22.60
C ASP A 375 46.99 9.81 22.69
N GLU A 376 45.81 10.38 22.45
CA GLU A 376 44.54 9.63 22.45
C GLU A 376 44.43 8.73 21.23
N VAL A 377 43.84 7.56 21.47
CA VAL A 377 43.50 6.58 20.45
C VAL A 377 42.11 6.92 19.86
N VAL A 378 42.08 7.10 18.56
CA VAL A 378 40.85 7.36 17.81
C VAL A 378 40.65 6.28 16.71
N HIS A 379 39.42 6.05 16.29
CA HIS A 379 39.14 5.11 15.21
C HIS A 379 38.98 5.87 13.89
N LEU A 380 39.99 5.81 13.06
CA LEU A 380 40.06 6.46 11.75
C LEU A 380 40.73 5.49 10.74
N ASP A 381 40.58 5.74 9.46
CA ASP A 381 41.39 5.09 8.44
C ASP A 381 42.73 5.86 8.29
N PRO A 382 43.86 5.33 8.79
CA PRO A 382 45.12 6.07 8.82
C PRO A 382 45.64 6.35 7.41
N GLN A 383 45.40 5.45 6.46
CA GLN A 383 45.82 5.63 5.08
C GLN A 383 45.08 6.80 4.43
N ARG A 384 43.76 6.87 4.61
CA ARG A 384 42.93 7.95 4.03
C ARG A 384 43.22 9.29 4.69
N ILE A 385 43.36 9.30 6.00
CA ILE A 385 43.67 10.53 6.72
C ILE A 385 45.08 11.05 6.38
N THR A 386 46.08 10.16 6.32
CA THR A 386 47.43 10.54 5.84
C THR A 386 47.34 11.15 4.43
N GLN A 387 46.56 10.54 3.53
CA GLN A 387 46.36 11.05 2.17
C GLN A 387 45.72 12.44 2.17
N ALA A 388 44.68 12.67 3.00
CA ALA A 388 44.06 13.99 3.13
C ALA A 388 45.03 15.04 3.66
N LEU A 389 45.81 14.72 4.69
CA LEU A 389 46.81 15.63 5.23
C LEU A 389 47.93 15.95 4.24
N ILE A 390 48.40 14.97 3.48
CA ILE A 390 49.40 15.18 2.40
C ILE A 390 48.84 16.12 1.32
N GLN A 391 47.59 15.98 0.94
CA GLN A 391 46.95 16.92 -0.03
C GLN A 391 46.89 18.35 0.52
N LEU A 392 46.58 18.51 1.82
CA LEU A 392 46.59 19.82 2.46
C LEU A 392 48.00 20.40 2.54
N VAL A 393 48.99 19.57 2.83
CA VAL A 393 50.41 19.98 2.86
C VAL A 393 50.90 20.37 1.45
N ALA A 394 50.55 19.59 0.42
CA ALA A 394 50.87 19.93 -0.96
C ALA A 394 50.26 21.27 -1.39
N ASN A 395 49.05 21.55 -0.93
CA ASN A 395 48.43 22.85 -1.13
C ASN A 395 49.19 23.98 -0.37
N ALA A 396 49.58 23.74 0.88
CA ALA A 396 50.37 24.69 1.67
C ALA A 396 51.75 25.00 1.02
N LEU A 397 52.45 23.96 0.52
CA LEU A 397 53.72 24.14 -0.19
C LEU A 397 53.60 25.01 -1.44
N ARG A 398 52.48 24.87 -2.15
CA ARG A 398 52.22 25.62 -3.38
C ARG A 398 52.01 27.12 -3.15
N PHE A 399 51.37 27.48 -2.03
CA PHE A 399 50.97 28.87 -1.75
C PHE A 399 51.83 29.55 -0.67
N THR A 400 52.97 28.95 -0.32
CA THR A 400 53.96 29.54 0.59
C THR A 400 55.32 29.70 -0.07
N ASP A 401 56.13 30.64 0.40
CA ASP A 401 57.52 30.82 -0.06
C ASP A 401 58.47 29.88 0.69
N THR A 402 59.68 29.69 0.10
CA THR A 402 60.78 28.94 0.73
C THR A 402 61.10 29.48 2.13
N GLY A 403 61.21 28.58 3.12
CA GLY A 403 61.43 28.96 4.51
C GLY A 403 60.19 29.37 5.31
N ALA A 404 59.00 29.38 4.70
CA ALA A 404 57.78 29.65 5.45
C ALA A 404 57.45 28.50 6.43
N VAL A 405 56.65 28.78 7.43
CA VAL A 405 56.18 27.79 8.41
C VAL A 405 54.97 27.06 7.88
N ILE A 406 55.03 25.74 7.87
CA ILE A 406 53.86 24.84 7.67
C ILE A 406 53.69 24.03 8.95
N ALA A 407 52.54 24.19 9.63
CA ALA A 407 52.25 23.50 10.87
C ALA A 407 51.17 22.44 10.66
N VAL A 408 51.40 21.25 11.22
CA VAL A 408 50.45 20.16 11.27
C VAL A 408 50.06 19.92 12.73
N GLY A 409 48.79 19.73 13.00
CA GLY A 409 48.34 19.48 14.37
C GLY A 409 47.11 18.62 14.49
N GLY A 410 46.89 18.07 15.67
CA GLY A 410 45.75 17.23 15.99
C GLY A 410 45.36 17.30 17.46
N ARG A 411 44.06 17.40 17.73
CA ARG A 411 43.51 17.41 19.08
C ARG A 411 42.15 16.75 19.14
N VAL A 412 41.87 16.00 20.21
CA VAL A 412 40.57 15.40 20.48
C VAL A 412 39.73 16.35 21.32
N TYR A 413 38.49 16.57 20.89
CA TYR A 413 37.49 17.41 21.58
C TYR A 413 36.22 16.56 21.82
N GLY A 414 36.21 15.80 22.90
CA GLY A 414 35.09 14.91 23.21
C GLY A 414 34.80 13.90 22.08
N PRO A 415 33.66 14.00 21.38
CA PRO A 415 33.32 13.06 20.34
C PRO A 415 33.94 13.40 18.96
N GLU A 416 34.75 14.40 18.85
CA GLU A 416 35.35 14.91 17.60
C GLU A 416 36.86 14.98 17.71
N VAL A 417 37.58 14.44 16.73
CA VAL A 417 39.01 14.73 16.54
C VAL A 417 39.14 15.78 15.44
N ARG A 418 40.00 16.77 15.69
CA ARG A 418 40.36 17.81 14.74
C ARG A 418 41.81 17.66 14.35
N LEU A 419 42.05 17.50 13.03
CA LEU A 419 43.36 17.42 12.42
C LEU A 419 43.49 18.61 11.47
N TRP A 420 44.56 19.36 11.55
CA TRP A 420 44.71 20.57 10.72
C TRP A 420 46.10 20.71 10.10
N VAL A 421 46.12 21.44 8.98
CA VAL A 421 47.32 21.95 8.38
C VAL A 421 47.17 23.49 8.32
N ARG A 422 48.15 24.21 8.86
CA ARG A 422 48.23 25.66 8.82
C ARG A 422 49.44 26.10 7.99
N ASP A 423 49.24 27.07 7.13
CA ASP A 423 50.26 27.71 6.33
C ASP A 423 50.32 29.25 6.61
N GLU A 424 51.43 29.86 6.29
CA GLU A 424 51.66 31.31 6.32
C GLU A 424 51.70 31.88 4.91
N GLY A 425 50.87 31.35 4.01
CA GLY A 425 50.83 31.77 2.61
C GLY A 425 49.99 33.00 2.34
N VAL A 426 49.63 33.17 1.08
CA VAL A 426 48.88 34.34 0.58
C VAL A 426 47.46 34.47 1.12
N GLY A 427 46.92 33.40 1.73
CA GLY A 427 45.54 33.35 2.21
C GLY A 427 44.52 33.32 1.07
N ILE A 428 43.21 33.23 1.43
CA ILE A 428 42.11 33.01 0.50
C ILE A 428 41.02 34.05 0.75
N ALA A 429 40.58 34.74 -0.31
CA ALA A 429 39.53 35.74 -0.24
C ALA A 429 38.16 35.06 0.13
N PRO A 430 37.31 35.73 0.92
CA PRO A 430 36.04 35.15 1.38
C PRO A 430 35.13 34.65 0.27
N GLU A 431 35.11 35.31 -0.88
CA GLU A 431 34.34 34.92 -2.07
C GLU A 431 34.80 33.58 -2.70
N ASP A 432 36.10 33.25 -2.56
CA ASP A 432 36.69 32.05 -3.13
C ASP A 432 36.65 30.84 -2.18
N GLN A 433 36.48 31.06 -0.87
CA GLN A 433 36.57 30.02 0.15
C GLN A 433 35.60 28.84 -0.05
N ARG A 434 34.46 29.04 -0.71
CA ARG A 434 33.54 27.94 -1.09
C ARG A 434 34.00 27.26 -2.37
N ARG A 435 34.41 28.04 -3.36
CA ARG A 435 34.75 27.56 -4.71
C ARG A 435 35.97 26.65 -4.75
N ILE A 436 36.92 26.85 -3.84
CA ILE A 436 38.15 26.04 -3.78
C ILE A 436 37.92 24.57 -3.40
N PHE A 437 36.76 24.21 -2.81
CA PHE A 437 36.37 22.83 -2.52
C PHE A 437 35.61 22.17 -3.69
N GLU A 438 35.16 22.95 -4.68
CA GLU A 438 34.59 22.43 -5.89
C GLU A 438 35.66 21.72 -6.71
N ARG A 439 35.25 20.66 -7.44
CA ARG A 439 36.17 19.94 -8.31
C ARG A 439 36.68 20.86 -9.39
N PHE A 440 37.98 20.79 -9.65
CA PHE A 440 38.69 21.68 -10.59
C PHE A 440 38.54 23.17 -10.26
N GLY A 441 38.08 23.49 -9.02
CA GLY A 441 37.97 24.84 -8.53
C GLY A 441 39.35 25.44 -8.32
N ARG A 442 39.62 26.59 -8.99
CA ARG A 442 40.86 27.34 -8.85
C ARG A 442 40.55 28.70 -8.25
N GLY A 443 41.31 29.11 -7.23
CA GLY A 443 41.33 30.50 -6.77
C GLY A 443 42.01 31.39 -7.81
N PRO A 444 41.78 32.74 -7.77
CA PRO A 444 42.54 33.67 -8.59
C PRO A 444 44.03 33.58 -8.24
N ASN A 445 44.90 33.58 -9.24
CA ASN A 445 46.33 33.57 -9.04
C ASN A 445 46.79 34.97 -8.59
N PRO A 446 47.29 35.14 -7.34
CA PRO A 446 47.60 36.49 -6.80
C PRO A 446 48.78 37.15 -7.47
N SER A 447 49.61 36.45 -8.21
CA SER A 447 50.86 36.99 -8.76
C SER A 447 50.74 37.58 -10.17
N GLY A 448 49.59 37.50 -10.87
CA GLY A 448 49.43 38.09 -12.21
C GLY A 448 50.41 37.60 -13.28
N THR A 449 51.33 36.71 -12.92
CA THR A 449 52.28 36.06 -13.81
C THR A 449 51.57 34.85 -14.43
N GLU A 450 51.77 34.63 -15.72
CA GLU A 450 51.28 33.39 -16.36
C GLU A 450 51.75 32.19 -15.54
N PRO A 451 50.84 31.29 -15.14
CA PRO A 451 51.21 30.17 -14.29
C PRO A 451 52.29 29.37 -15.00
N ASN A 452 53.42 29.17 -14.32
CA ASN A 452 54.44 28.24 -14.82
C ASN A 452 53.75 26.88 -14.90
N ARG A 453 53.58 26.37 -16.12
CA ARG A 453 52.70 25.23 -16.46
C ARG A 453 53.05 23.91 -15.76
N SER A 454 54.26 23.84 -15.18
CA SER A 454 54.78 22.63 -14.52
C SER A 454 54.22 22.40 -13.10
N ASP A 455 53.67 23.42 -12.42
CA ASP A 455 53.31 23.33 -11.00
C ASP A 455 51.79 23.37 -10.70
N ASP A 456 50.97 23.32 -11.74
CA ASP A 456 49.55 23.57 -11.65
C ASP A 456 48.79 22.24 -11.38
N GLY A 457 48.52 21.95 -10.10
CA GLY A 457 47.66 20.82 -9.69
C GLY A 457 46.27 20.86 -10.33
N ALA A 458 45.67 19.70 -10.57
CA ALA A 458 44.37 19.55 -11.26
C ALA A 458 43.16 20.17 -10.55
N GLY A 459 43.34 20.79 -9.36
CA GLY A 459 42.20 21.34 -8.59
C GLY A 459 41.31 20.28 -7.93
N LEU A 460 41.82 19.06 -7.80
CA LEU A 460 41.10 17.94 -7.18
C LEU A 460 41.50 17.71 -5.72
N GLY A 461 42.64 18.21 -5.26
CA GLY A 461 43.20 17.92 -3.93
C GLY A 461 42.23 18.24 -2.79
N LEU A 462 41.63 19.45 -2.78
CA LEU A 462 40.67 19.85 -1.74
C LEU A 462 39.36 19.09 -1.84
N ALA A 463 38.90 18.76 -3.03
CA ALA A 463 37.73 17.90 -3.24
C ALA A 463 37.96 16.46 -2.70
N ILE A 464 39.22 15.97 -2.80
CA ILE A 464 39.62 14.69 -2.20
C ILE A 464 39.59 14.77 -0.67
N VAL A 465 40.11 15.82 -0.11
CA VAL A 465 40.11 16.08 1.35
C VAL A 465 38.68 16.09 1.87
N GLU A 466 37.78 16.81 1.19
CA GLU A 466 36.36 16.84 1.54
C GLU A 466 35.70 15.44 1.42
N ALA A 467 35.97 14.71 0.33
CA ALA A 467 35.43 13.37 0.11
C ALA A 467 35.88 12.38 1.20
N ILE A 468 37.16 12.47 1.64
CA ILE A 468 37.67 11.64 2.76
C ILE A 468 37.00 12.03 4.07
N ALA A 469 36.84 13.32 4.37
CA ALA A 469 36.17 13.79 5.57
C ALA A 469 34.69 13.33 5.62
N VAL A 470 33.96 13.47 4.52
CA VAL A 470 32.56 13.02 4.40
C VAL A 470 32.45 11.50 4.54
N ALA A 471 33.36 10.74 3.96
CA ALA A 471 33.39 9.27 4.09
C ALA A 471 33.65 8.82 5.54
N HIS A 472 34.33 9.63 6.35
CA HIS A 472 34.48 9.46 7.81
C HIS A 472 33.31 10.07 8.60
N HIS A 473 32.20 10.46 7.98
CA HIS A 473 31.07 11.15 8.60
C HIS A 473 31.43 12.51 9.24
N GLY A 474 32.52 13.11 8.80
CA GLY A 474 33.04 14.40 9.26
C GLY A 474 32.83 15.52 8.23
N ARG A 475 33.58 16.60 8.43
CA ARG A 475 33.60 17.78 7.57
C ARG A 475 34.97 18.43 7.56
N VAL A 476 35.22 19.26 6.54
CA VAL A 476 36.38 20.15 6.46
C VAL A 476 35.95 21.57 6.83
N THR A 477 36.76 22.29 7.56
CA THR A 477 36.59 23.73 7.83
C THR A 477 37.82 24.50 7.44
N LEU A 478 37.64 25.75 7.03
CA LEU A 478 38.68 26.65 6.62
C LEU A 478 38.63 27.94 7.44
N ALA A 479 39.79 28.35 7.97
CA ALA A 479 40.01 29.67 8.50
C ALA A 479 41.16 30.32 7.69
N SER A 480 40.87 31.37 6.93
CA SER A 480 41.86 32.03 6.07
C SER A 480 41.60 33.52 5.95
N GLN A 481 42.66 34.27 5.87
CA GLN A 481 42.64 35.71 5.63
C GLN A 481 43.73 36.03 4.62
N VAL A 482 43.41 36.89 3.66
CA VAL A 482 44.39 37.35 2.66
C VAL A 482 45.60 37.99 3.34
N GLY A 483 46.80 37.51 2.99
CA GLY A 483 48.08 37.96 3.55
C GLY A 483 48.44 37.38 4.96
N ALA A 484 47.58 36.49 5.53
CA ALA A 484 47.83 35.90 6.84
C ALA A 484 47.86 34.37 6.82
N GLY A 485 47.75 33.77 5.64
CA GLY A 485 47.75 32.32 5.44
C GLY A 485 46.39 31.63 5.63
N SER A 486 46.42 30.31 5.69
CA SER A 486 45.21 29.47 5.80
C SER A 486 45.38 28.34 6.81
N THR A 487 44.29 27.94 7.44
CA THR A 487 44.21 26.76 8.28
C THR A 487 43.05 25.89 7.80
N PHE A 488 43.37 24.74 7.25
CA PHE A 488 42.39 23.71 6.87
C PHE A 488 42.28 22.68 7.99
N THR A 489 41.06 22.41 8.47
CA THR A 489 40.82 21.51 9.59
C THR A 489 39.84 20.42 9.19
N LEU A 490 40.26 19.16 9.32
CA LEU A 490 39.41 17.98 9.26
C LEU A 490 38.75 17.78 10.63
N CYS A 491 37.42 17.87 10.69
CA CYS A 491 36.64 17.63 11.90
C CYS A 491 35.95 16.26 11.72
N LEU A 492 36.41 15.26 12.46
CA LEU A 492 36.00 13.86 12.27
C LEU A 492 35.42 13.30 13.57
N PRO A 493 34.30 12.55 13.55
CA PRO A 493 33.76 11.92 14.73
C PRO A 493 34.69 10.79 15.21
N THR A 494 34.95 10.70 16.51
CA THR A 494 35.60 9.54 17.10
C THR A 494 34.57 8.42 17.18
N LEU A 495 34.78 7.29 16.47
CA LEU A 495 33.87 6.14 16.46
C LEU A 495 33.83 5.45 17.84
N GLY A 496 33.14 6.04 18.77
CA GLY A 496 32.67 5.55 20.05
C GLY A 496 31.31 6.13 20.39
N SER A 497 30.83 7.09 19.56
CA SER A 497 29.59 7.87 19.76
C SER A 497 28.57 7.67 18.62
N ALA A 498 28.62 6.56 17.90
CA ALA A 498 27.64 6.24 16.85
C ALA A 498 26.32 5.73 17.44
N THR A 499 25.73 6.51 18.35
CA THR A 499 24.31 6.42 18.70
C THR A 499 23.87 7.80 19.17
N LEU A 500 23.54 8.67 18.21
CA LEU A 500 22.56 9.75 18.43
C LEU A 500 22.23 10.42 17.09
N GLY A 501 21.08 10.01 16.55
CA GLY A 501 20.11 10.86 15.88
C GLY A 501 20.59 11.70 14.72
N SER A 502 20.21 11.31 13.51
CA SER A 502 19.95 12.27 12.45
C SER A 502 19.13 13.43 13.03
N PRO A 503 19.46 14.69 12.76
CA PRO A 503 18.58 15.79 13.14
C PRO A 503 17.29 15.69 12.31
N THR A 504 16.21 15.33 12.96
CA THR A 504 14.85 15.50 12.44
C THR A 504 14.61 17.01 12.28
N PRO A 505 14.29 17.52 11.10
CA PRO A 505 13.89 18.90 10.97
C PRO A 505 12.47 19.05 11.52
N GLY A 506 12.33 19.76 12.63
CA GLY A 506 11.05 20.21 13.11
C GLY A 506 10.67 19.83 14.53
N SER A 507 11.26 20.49 15.52
CA SER A 507 10.60 20.70 16.82
C SER A 507 10.65 22.18 17.16
N PRO A 508 9.52 22.79 17.53
CA PRO A 508 9.46 24.21 17.85
C PRO A 508 10.19 24.48 19.16
N THR A 509 11.04 25.49 19.15
CA THR A 509 11.67 26.10 20.33
C THR A 509 10.59 26.58 21.30
N LEU A 510 10.44 25.89 22.41
CA LEU A 510 9.75 26.42 23.60
C LEU A 510 10.65 27.51 24.22
N GLY A 511 10.08 28.70 24.27
CA GLY A 511 10.72 29.86 24.89
C GLY A 511 10.96 29.63 26.38
N LEU A 512 12.16 29.99 26.79
CA LEU A 512 12.53 30.17 28.21
C LEU A 512 11.87 31.44 28.75
N PRO A 513 11.35 31.46 29.97
CA PRO A 513 10.85 32.68 30.59
C PRO A 513 11.98 33.58 30.98
N LYS A 514 11.81 34.89 30.73
CA LYS A 514 12.69 35.97 31.24
C LYS A 514 12.56 36.01 32.76
N GLU A 515 13.65 35.78 33.45
CA GLU A 515 13.78 36.24 34.83
C GLU A 515 13.89 37.76 34.87
N THR A 516 12.99 38.37 35.62
CA THR A 516 13.04 39.76 36.07
C THR A 516 13.72 39.81 37.43
N ALA A 517 14.80 40.52 37.52
CA ALA A 517 15.14 41.38 38.66
C ALA A 517 16.20 42.38 38.19
#